data_a5b5e18486b2499e9c535567423033f2
#
_entry.id   a5b5e18486b2499e9c535567423033f2
#
_cell.length_a   1.000
_cell.length_b   1.000
_cell.length_c   1.000
_cell.angle_alpha   90.00
_cell.angle_beta   90.00
_cell.angle_gamma   90.00
#
_symmetry.space_group_name_H-M   'P 1'
#
loop_
_entity.id
_entity.type
_entity.pdbx_description
1 polymer ?
#
loop_
_entity_poly.entity_id
_entity_poly.type
_entity_poly.pdbx_seq_one_letter_code
_entity_poly.pdbx_strand_id
1 'polypeptide(L)'
;DHEIFLRELISNATDATSKLKHLSSIGENKIKIDNPIIEIKIDKKGKKLHIIDQGIGMTADEVKKYINQVAFSGAEEFLEKYKDSAKDTGIIGHFGLGFYSAFMVAEKVEIITKSFKDEKGAHWICDGSPEYSLSKSDKKERGTEVILHIDKDSKEFLEESRIRTLLTKYNKFMPVPIKFGTKEITNKVGKGDSEKEIKETVDDIINNPNPAWTKTPSDLDENAYKEFYRELYPMQFEEPLFSIHLNLSLIHISEPTRRVL
;
A
#
# COMPACT_ATOMS: atom_id res chain seq x y z
N ASP A 1 8.98 7.08 16.71
CA ASP A 1 7.82 6.19 16.82
C ASP A 1 8.04 4.97 15.91
N HIS A 2 8.24 3.78 16.50
CA HIS A 2 8.56 2.55 15.76
C HIS A 2 7.40 2.09 14.85
N GLU A 3 6.18 2.52 15.10
CA GLU A 3 5.00 2.16 14.30
C GLU A 3 5.08 2.62 12.83
N ILE A 4 5.89 3.64 12.56
CA ILE A 4 5.97 4.29 11.24
C ILE A 4 6.47 3.35 10.13
N PHE A 5 7.24 2.31 10.49
CA PHE A 5 7.83 1.38 9.53
C PHE A 5 6.77 0.76 8.61
N LEU A 6 5.64 0.35 9.18
CA LEU A 6 4.58 -0.33 8.41
C LEU A 6 3.94 0.63 7.41
N ARG A 7 3.68 1.88 7.82
CA ARG A 7 3.17 2.93 6.94
C ARG A 7 4.12 3.18 5.76
N GLU A 8 5.41 3.31 6.04
CA GLU A 8 6.41 3.60 5.02
C GLU A 8 6.56 2.46 4.01
N LEU A 9 6.60 1.20 4.47
CA LEU A 9 6.71 0.05 3.59
C LEU A 9 5.47 -0.15 2.73
N ILE A 10 4.26 0.10 3.26
CA ILE A 10 3.02 0.05 2.50
C ILE A 10 2.93 1.22 1.51
N SER A 11 3.41 2.41 1.87
CA SER A 11 3.51 3.53 0.94
C SER A 11 4.41 3.20 -0.24
N ASN A 12 5.57 2.58 0.01
CA ASN A 12 6.48 2.13 -1.06
C ASN A 12 5.83 1.06 -1.97
N ALA A 13 5.09 0.11 -1.40
CA ALA A 13 4.34 -0.90 -2.15
C ALA A 13 3.21 -0.28 -2.99
N THR A 14 2.54 0.73 -2.44
CA THR A 14 1.52 1.52 -3.15
C THR A 14 2.13 2.28 -4.32
N ASP A 15 3.25 2.95 -4.12
CA ASP A 15 3.96 3.69 -5.16
C ASP A 15 4.47 2.76 -6.27
N ALA A 16 5.01 1.59 -5.92
CA ALA A 16 5.41 0.58 -6.89
C ALA A 16 4.24 0.13 -7.77
N THR A 17 3.05 0.00 -7.20
CA THR A 17 1.82 -0.34 -7.92
C THR A 17 1.32 0.81 -8.78
N SER A 18 1.36 2.05 -8.27
CA SER A 18 0.95 3.26 -9.00
C SER A 18 1.84 3.52 -10.21
N LYS A 19 3.16 3.36 -10.05
CA LYS A 19 4.13 3.45 -11.16
C LYS A 19 3.82 2.45 -12.27
N LEU A 20 3.51 1.20 -11.90
CA LEU A 20 3.16 0.18 -12.87
C LEU A 20 1.86 0.51 -13.62
N LYS A 21 0.82 0.97 -12.91
CA LYS A 21 -0.44 1.42 -13.51
C LYS A 21 -0.20 2.57 -14.49
N HIS A 22 0.61 3.54 -14.12
CA HIS A 22 0.96 4.67 -14.98
C HIS A 22 1.67 4.22 -16.26
N LEU A 23 2.72 3.38 -16.15
CA LEU A 23 3.43 2.85 -17.32
C LEU A 23 2.51 2.05 -18.27
N SER A 24 1.53 1.34 -17.71
CA SER A 24 0.52 0.66 -18.51
C SER A 24 -0.42 1.63 -19.23
N SER A 25 -0.84 2.70 -18.56
CA SER A 25 -1.76 3.70 -19.14
C SER A 25 -1.16 4.49 -20.30
N ILE A 26 0.16 4.76 -20.26
CA ILE A 26 0.88 5.43 -21.36
C ILE A 26 1.40 4.47 -22.44
N GLY A 27 1.11 3.16 -22.31
CA GLY A 27 1.49 2.16 -23.30
C GLY A 27 2.96 1.74 -23.29
N GLU A 28 3.75 2.15 -22.31
CA GLU A 28 5.17 1.74 -22.19
C GLU A 28 5.33 0.28 -21.76
N ASN A 29 4.27 -0.36 -21.28
CA ASN A 29 4.26 -1.80 -21.08
C ASN A 29 2.93 -2.41 -21.56
N LYS A 30 2.98 -3.68 -21.98
CA LYS A 30 1.80 -4.48 -22.37
C LYS A 30 1.31 -5.38 -21.24
N ILE A 31 1.70 -5.10 -20.02
CA ILE A 31 1.38 -5.96 -18.87
C ILE A 31 -0.07 -5.70 -18.45
N LYS A 32 -0.85 -6.76 -18.47
CA LYS A 32 -2.20 -6.73 -17.89
C LYS A 32 -2.10 -6.62 -16.38
N ILE A 33 -2.72 -5.60 -15.81
CA ILE A 33 -2.76 -5.36 -14.38
C ILE A 33 -4.14 -5.77 -13.89
N ASP A 34 -4.24 -6.97 -13.35
CA ASP A 34 -5.49 -7.47 -12.80
C ASP A 34 -5.50 -7.22 -11.28
N ASN A 35 -6.28 -6.24 -10.84
CA ASN A 35 -6.58 -5.94 -9.42
C ASN A 35 -5.38 -6.13 -8.47
N PRO A 36 -4.32 -5.35 -8.59
CA PRO A 36 -3.14 -5.51 -7.75
C PRO A 36 -3.49 -5.28 -6.29
N ILE A 37 -2.99 -6.15 -5.42
CA ILE A 37 -3.16 -6.06 -3.97
C ILE A 37 -1.79 -6.01 -3.28
N ILE A 38 -1.76 -5.41 -2.11
CA ILE A 38 -0.64 -5.51 -1.17
C ILE A 38 -1.03 -6.55 -0.13
N GLU A 39 -0.24 -7.60 0.04
CA GLU A 39 -0.52 -8.67 1.00
C GLU A 39 0.43 -8.59 2.19
N ILE A 40 -0.13 -8.64 3.40
CA ILE A 40 0.62 -8.67 4.65
C ILE A 40 0.48 -10.07 5.24
N LYS A 41 1.62 -10.68 5.63
CA LYS A 41 1.64 -12.00 6.27
C LYS A 41 2.53 -11.99 7.51
N ILE A 42 2.11 -12.70 8.55
CA ILE A 42 2.90 -12.95 9.75
C ILE A 42 3.29 -14.42 9.80
N ASP A 43 4.58 -14.69 9.83
CA ASP A 43 5.12 -16.01 10.21
C ASP A 43 5.58 -15.95 11.67
N LYS A 44 4.68 -16.33 12.57
CA LYS A 44 4.98 -16.35 14.02
C LYS A 44 6.12 -17.29 14.37
N LYS A 45 6.25 -18.43 13.68
CA LYS A 45 7.31 -19.43 13.95
C LYS A 45 8.68 -18.92 13.48
N GLY A 46 8.74 -18.37 12.29
CA GLY A 46 9.94 -17.76 11.74
C GLY A 46 10.23 -16.35 12.27
N LYS A 47 9.33 -15.77 13.09
CA LYS A 47 9.39 -14.38 13.59
C LYS A 47 9.53 -13.38 12.46
N LYS A 48 8.76 -13.55 11.40
CA LYS A 48 8.84 -12.72 10.20
C LYS A 48 7.54 -12.00 9.94
N LEU A 49 7.66 -10.76 9.47
CA LEU A 49 6.57 -10.00 8.87
C LEU A 49 6.88 -9.79 7.40
N HIS A 50 5.94 -10.13 6.53
CA HIS A 50 6.06 -10.03 5.09
C HIS A 50 5.15 -8.93 4.56
N ILE A 51 5.68 -8.08 3.69
CA ILE A 51 4.94 -7.09 2.93
C ILE A 51 5.18 -7.39 1.45
N ILE A 52 4.14 -7.77 0.73
CA ILE A 52 4.20 -8.29 -0.63
C ILE A 52 3.39 -7.38 -1.56
N ASP A 53 4.01 -6.84 -2.58
CA ASP A 53 3.36 -6.08 -3.65
C ASP A 53 3.47 -6.77 -5.01
N GLN A 54 2.59 -6.39 -5.91
CA GLN A 54 2.56 -6.81 -7.31
C GLN A 54 2.91 -5.63 -8.24
N GLY A 55 3.67 -4.67 -7.73
CA GLY A 55 4.06 -3.47 -8.43
C GLY A 55 5.12 -3.68 -9.51
N ILE A 56 5.82 -2.60 -9.82
CA ILE A 56 6.84 -2.55 -10.88
C ILE A 56 8.05 -3.46 -10.61
N GLY A 57 8.32 -3.80 -9.33
CA GLY A 57 9.51 -4.54 -8.92
C GLY A 57 10.81 -3.80 -9.21
N MET A 58 11.94 -4.45 -8.96
CA MET A 58 13.28 -3.89 -9.17
C MET A 58 14.22 -4.91 -9.81
N THR A 59 15.13 -4.44 -10.68
CA THR A 59 16.30 -5.19 -11.12
C THR A 59 17.37 -5.19 -10.04
N ALA A 60 18.39 -6.03 -10.15
CA ALA A 60 19.51 -6.04 -9.21
C ALA A 60 20.25 -4.69 -9.14
N ASP A 61 20.37 -4.00 -10.27
CA ASP A 61 21.02 -2.68 -10.32
C ASP A 61 20.12 -1.58 -9.71
N GLU A 62 18.81 -1.67 -9.90
CA GLU A 62 17.86 -0.79 -9.24
C GLU A 62 17.86 -0.98 -7.71
N VAL A 63 17.99 -2.24 -7.23
CA VAL A 63 18.16 -2.51 -5.79
C VAL A 63 19.42 -1.85 -5.25
N LYS A 64 20.57 -1.97 -5.94
CA LYS A 64 21.80 -1.27 -5.55
C LYS A 64 21.62 0.25 -5.48
N LYS A 65 20.91 0.81 -6.46
CA LYS A 65 20.71 2.25 -6.59
C LYS A 65 19.75 2.80 -5.54
N TYR A 66 18.59 2.16 -5.34
CA TYR A 66 17.49 2.72 -4.53
C TYR A 66 17.48 2.22 -3.08
N ILE A 67 18.11 1.08 -2.81
CA ILE A 67 18.14 0.51 -1.46
C ILE A 67 19.47 0.79 -0.76
N ASN A 68 20.61 0.79 -1.46
CA ASN A 68 21.91 0.97 -0.83
C ASN A 68 22.40 2.42 -0.81
N GLN A 69 21.81 3.31 -1.60
CA GLN A 69 22.15 4.73 -1.59
C GLN A 69 21.13 5.50 -0.76
N VAL A 70 21.55 5.96 0.41
CA VAL A 70 20.72 6.75 1.33
C VAL A 70 20.23 8.02 0.63
N ALA A 71 18.94 8.35 0.80
CA ALA A 71 18.27 9.51 0.21
C ALA A 71 18.20 9.51 -1.33
N PHE A 72 18.33 8.36 -1.98
CA PHE A 72 18.07 8.23 -3.42
C PHE A 72 16.64 7.73 -3.64
N SER A 73 15.77 8.60 -4.19
CA SER A 73 14.37 8.27 -4.37
C SER A 73 14.07 7.84 -5.82
N GLY A 74 13.72 6.57 -6.01
CA GLY A 74 13.18 6.10 -7.28
C GLY A 74 11.82 6.72 -7.65
N ALA A 75 11.13 7.35 -6.69
CA ALA A 75 9.91 8.12 -6.94
C ALA A 75 10.24 9.44 -7.64
N GLU A 76 11.26 10.15 -7.17
CA GLU A 76 11.69 11.43 -7.71
C GLU A 76 12.19 11.29 -9.16
N GLU A 77 13.05 10.29 -9.43
CA GLU A 77 13.50 9.99 -10.78
C GLU A 77 12.35 9.62 -11.73
N PHE A 78 11.35 8.88 -11.23
CA PHE A 78 10.16 8.54 -12.00
C PHE A 78 9.34 9.79 -12.34
N LEU A 79 9.11 10.67 -11.37
CA LEU A 79 8.37 11.92 -11.58
C LEU A 79 9.08 12.85 -12.54
N GLU A 80 10.40 12.96 -12.49
CA GLU A 80 11.18 13.75 -13.46
C GLU A 80 11.06 13.20 -14.87
N LYS A 81 11.23 11.88 -15.04
CA LYS A 81 11.17 11.23 -16.34
C LYS A 81 9.80 11.36 -17.02
N TYR A 82 8.72 11.35 -16.25
CA TYR A 82 7.33 11.37 -16.75
C TYR A 82 6.60 12.67 -16.40
N LYS A 83 7.32 13.78 -16.25
CA LYS A 83 6.85 15.08 -15.73
C LYS A 83 5.55 15.57 -16.37
N ASP A 84 5.37 15.34 -17.67
CA ASP A 84 4.20 15.83 -18.42
C ASP A 84 2.97 14.93 -18.27
N SER A 85 3.16 13.65 -17.93
CA SER A 85 2.07 12.66 -17.80
C SER A 85 1.84 12.17 -16.36
N ALA A 86 2.76 12.46 -15.43
CA ALA A 86 2.76 11.93 -14.07
C ALA A 86 2.08 12.85 -13.04
N LYS A 87 1.47 13.95 -13.43
CA LYS A 87 0.86 14.95 -12.50
C LYS A 87 -0.21 14.36 -11.56
N ASP A 88 -0.85 13.25 -11.95
CA ASP A 88 -1.92 12.59 -11.19
C ASP A 88 -1.57 11.15 -10.74
N THR A 89 -0.29 10.79 -10.66
CA THR A 89 0.10 9.41 -10.34
C THR A 89 -0.11 9.02 -8.87
N GLY A 90 -0.36 10.00 -7.99
CA GLY A 90 -0.59 9.75 -6.57
C GLY A 90 0.61 9.11 -5.83
N ILE A 91 1.84 9.36 -6.30
CA ILE A 91 3.07 8.88 -5.66
C ILE A 91 3.25 9.58 -4.31
N ILE A 92 3.49 8.80 -3.26
CA ILE A 92 3.52 9.23 -1.86
C ILE A 92 4.95 9.51 -1.39
N GLY A 93 5.91 8.64 -1.76
CA GLY A 93 7.30 8.70 -1.28
C GLY A 93 8.15 9.68 -2.07
N HIS A 94 8.83 10.61 -1.36
CA HIS A 94 9.69 11.62 -1.96
C HIS A 94 11.16 11.55 -1.52
N PHE A 95 11.45 11.04 -0.31
CA PHE A 95 12.76 11.24 0.32
C PHE A 95 13.71 10.03 0.25
N GLY A 96 13.27 8.86 -0.21
CA GLY A 96 14.12 7.64 -0.28
C GLY A 96 14.58 7.10 1.08
N LEU A 97 14.00 7.55 2.19
CA LEU A 97 14.40 7.16 3.55
C LEU A 97 13.43 6.19 4.23
N GLY A 98 12.19 6.10 3.74
CA GLY A 98 11.12 5.33 4.39
C GLY A 98 11.45 3.85 4.56
N PHE A 99 12.17 3.26 3.61
CA PHE A 99 12.58 1.85 3.69
C PHE A 99 13.45 1.55 4.92
N TYR A 100 14.34 2.46 5.31
CA TYR A 100 15.25 2.22 6.44
C TYR A 100 14.54 2.16 7.80
N SER A 101 13.29 2.62 7.88
CA SER A 101 12.46 2.44 9.08
C SER A 101 12.21 0.97 9.43
N ALA A 102 12.40 0.05 8.48
CA ALA A 102 12.34 -1.40 8.70
C ALA A 102 13.34 -1.86 9.78
N PHE A 103 14.52 -1.26 9.83
CA PHE A 103 15.55 -1.59 10.82
C PHE A 103 15.28 -1.06 12.24
N MET A 104 14.20 -0.30 12.43
CA MET A 104 13.74 0.09 13.77
C MET A 104 13.07 -1.06 14.53
N VAL A 105 12.66 -2.12 13.82
CA VAL A 105 11.87 -3.24 14.36
C VAL A 105 12.41 -4.62 13.95
N ALA A 106 13.41 -4.65 13.08
CA ALA A 106 13.96 -5.89 12.52
C ALA A 106 15.47 -5.96 12.68
N GLU A 107 15.96 -7.10 13.16
CA GLU A 107 17.38 -7.42 13.22
C GLU A 107 17.98 -7.76 11.84
N LYS A 108 17.12 -8.09 10.87
CA LYS A 108 17.50 -8.40 9.49
C LYS A 108 16.33 -8.11 8.55
N VAL A 109 16.65 -7.58 7.39
CA VAL A 109 15.67 -7.30 6.33
C VAL A 109 16.10 -8.01 5.06
N GLU A 110 15.14 -8.68 4.40
CA GLU A 110 15.31 -9.28 3.08
C GLU A 110 14.37 -8.62 2.07
N ILE A 111 14.84 -8.44 0.84
CA ILE A 111 14.02 -8.01 -0.30
C ILE A 111 14.15 -9.07 -1.39
N ILE A 112 13.02 -9.64 -1.77
CA ILE A 112 12.92 -10.56 -2.91
C ILE A 112 12.10 -9.86 -3.98
N THR A 113 12.71 -9.48 -5.09
CA THR A 113 12.05 -8.63 -6.09
C THR A 113 12.30 -9.14 -7.51
N LYS A 114 11.35 -8.88 -8.40
CA LYS A 114 11.47 -9.08 -9.84
C LYS A 114 10.86 -7.90 -10.58
N SER A 115 11.65 -7.29 -11.43
CA SER A 115 11.23 -6.17 -12.27
C SER A 115 10.20 -6.59 -13.33
N PHE A 116 9.34 -5.67 -13.74
CA PHE A 116 8.47 -5.81 -14.90
C PHE A 116 9.24 -5.91 -16.25
N LYS A 117 10.52 -5.59 -16.25
CA LYS A 117 11.41 -5.63 -17.43
C LYS A 117 11.84 -7.04 -17.82
N ASP A 118 11.25 -8.09 -17.23
CA ASP A 118 11.50 -9.51 -17.48
C ASP A 118 12.95 -9.98 -17.23
N GLU A 119 13.67 -9.28 -16.35
CA GLU A 119 14.98 -9.68 -15.88
C GLU A 119 14.88 -10.75 -14.78
N LYS A 120 16.01 -11.39 -14.45
CA LYS A 120 16.06 -12.32 -13.32
C LYS A 120 15.74 -11.58 -12.02
N GLY A 121 15.03 -12.24 -11.12
CA GLY A 121 14.76 -11.70 -9.80
C GLY A 121 16.04 -11.46 -9.01
N ALA A 122 15.97 -10.53 -8.05
CA ALA A 122 17.04 -10.21 -7.12
C ALA A 122 16.62 -10.55 -5.68
N HIS A 123 17.58 -11.01 -4.88
CA HIS A 123 17.44 -11.24 -3.45
C HIS A 123 18.52 -10.46 -2.72
N TRP A 124 18.10 -9.47 -1.97
CA TRP A 124 18.94 -8.59 -1.16
C TRP A 124 18.72 -8.89 0.32
N ILE A 125 19.80 -8.87 1.11
CA ILE A 125 19.75 -9.15 2.56
C ILE A 125 20.70 -8.18 3.26
N CYS A 126 20.24 -7.58 4.37
CA CYS A 126 21.05 -6.74 5.25
C CYS A 126 20.57 -6.88 6.70
N ASP A 127 21.50 -6.81 7.63
CA ASP A 127 21.27 -6.86 9.08
C ASP A 127 21.39 -5.47 9.75
N GLY A 128 21.36 -4.41 8.94
CA GLY A 128 21.53 -3.04 9.42
C GLY A 128 22.99 -2.58 9.47
N SER A 129 23.96 -3.47 9.24
CA SER A 129 25.36 -3.12 9.05
C SER A 129 25.57 -2.43 7.68
N PRO A 130 26.75 -1.81 7.43
CA PRO A 130 27.09 -1.29 6.10
C PRO A 130 27.20 -2.36 5.03
N GLU A 131 27.27 -3.63 5.41
CA GLU A 131 27.42 -4.75 4.50
C GLU A 131 26.04 -5.30 4.11
N TYR A 132 25.91 -5.74 2.86
CA TYR A 132 24.72 -6.41 2.34
C TYR A 132 25.08 -7.54 1.41
N SER A 133 24.17 -8.48 1.25
CA SER A 133 24.26 -9.55 0.26
C SER A 133 23.26 -9.32 -0.87
N LEU A 134 23.67 -9.46 -2.11
CA LEU A 134 22.80 -9.38 -3.28
C LEU A 134 23.05 -10.59 -4.19
N SER A 135 22.04 -11.40 -4.38
CA SER A 135 22.08 -12.62 -5.20
C SER A 135 20.90 -12.68 -6.17
N LYS A 136 20.90 -13.63 -7.07
CA LYS A 136 19.76 -13.90 -7.96
C LYS A 136 18.65 -14.57 -7.18
N SER A 137 17.41 -14.26 -7.55
CA SER A 137 16.21 -14.90 -7.03
C SER A 137 15.45 -15.64 -8.13
N ASP A 138 14.85 -16.77 -7.77
CA ASP A 138 13.97 -17.55 -8.65
C ASP A 138 12.51 -17.05 -8.64
N LYS A 139 12.25 -15.83 -8.10
CA LYS A 139 10.94 -15.20 -8.11
C LYS A 139 10.42 -15.11 -9.55
N LYS A 140 9.30 -15.77 -9.81
CA LYS A 140 8.71 -15.84 -11.15
C LYS A 140 7.84 -14.65 -11.48
N GLU A 141 7.09 -14.18 -10.51
CA GLU A 141 6.15 -13.08 -10.66
C GLU A 141 6.83 -11.75 -10.34
N ARG A 142 6.44 -10.68 -11.08
CA ARG A 142 6.91 -9.32 -10.79
C ARG A 142 6.40 -8.84 -9.43
N GLY A 143 7.04 -7.80 -8.91
CA GLY A 143 6.73 -7.17 -7.65
C GLY A 143 7.80 -7.42 -6.61
N THR A 144 7.56 -6.95 -5.41
CA THR A 144 8.54 -6.99 -4.32
C THR A 144 7.93 -7.63 -3.09
N GLU A 145 8.72 -8.45 -2.42
CA GLU A 145 8.45 -8.96 -1.09
C GLU A 145 9.53 -8.43 -0.15
N VAL A 146 9.13 -7.66 0.85
CA VAL A 146 9.97 -7.21 1.95
C VAL A 146 9.70 -8.11 3.14
N ILE A 147 10.75 -8.73 3.68
CA ILE A 147 10.67 -9.67 4.81
C ILE A 147 11.45 -9.07 5.98
N LEU A 148 10.75 -8.78 7.06
CA LEU A 148 11.32 -8.27 8.29
C LEU A 148 11.51 -9.43 9.28
N HIS A 149 12.74 -9.70 9.70
CA HIS A 149 13.04 -10.59 10.82
C HIS A 149 12.91 -9.77 12.10
N ILE A 150 11.76 -9.88 12.74
CA ILE A 150 11.40 -9.05 13.89
C ILE A 150 12.33 -9.33 15.06
N ASP A 151 12.91 -8.28 15.62
CA ASP A 151 13.82 -8.35 16.75
C ASP A 151 13.11 -8.73 18.07
N LYS A 152 13.90 -8.91 19.13
CA LYS A 152 13.38 -9.37 20.42
C LYS A 152 12.52 -8.34 21.15
N ASP A 153 12.79 -7.06 20.90
CA ASP A 153 12.12 -5.94 21.57
C ASP A 153 10.83 -5.54 20.85
N SER A 154 10.71 -5.91 19.57
CA SER A 154 9.61 -5.56 18.66
C SER A 154 8.59 -6.69 18.45
N LYS A 155 8.54 -7.70 19.31
CA LYS A 155 7.65 -8.87 19.18
C LYS A 155 6.17 -8.54 19.06
N GLU A 156 5.74 -7.38 19.53
CA GLU A 156 4.36 -6.91 19.38
C GLU A 156 3.90 -6.90 17.91
N PHE A 157 4.82 -6.67 16.97
CA PHE A 157 4.52 -6.65 15.54
C PHE A 157 4.36 -8.04 14.91
N LEU A 158 4.46 -9.11 15.68
CA LEU A 158 4.07 -10.47 15.31
C LEU A 158 2.63 -10.82 15.75
N GLU A 159 1.94 -9.89 16.44
CA GLU A 159 0.56 -10.08 16.84
C GLU A 159 -0.39 -9.48 15.80
N GLU A 160 -1.36 -10.31 15.34
CA GLU A 160 -2.33 -9.91 14.30
C GLU A 160 -3.13 -8.67 14.69
N SER A 161 -3.57 -8.60 15.96
CA SER A 161 -4.34 -7.46 16.47
C SER A 161 -3.53 -6.16 16.38
N ARG A 162 -2.23 -6.23 16.66
CA ARG A 162 -1.33 -5.07 16.60
C ARG A 162 -1.16 -4.58 15.16
N ILE A 163 -0.85 -5.48 14.23
CA ILE A 163 -0.70 -5.14 12.81
C ILE A 163 -2.03 -4.60 12.26
N ARG A 164 -3.16 -5.23 12.55
CA ARG A 164 -4.48 -4.76 12.13
C ARG A 164 -4.77 -3.33 12.61
N THR A 165 -4.46 -3.04 13.86
CA THR A 165 -4.62 -1.69 14.43
C THR A 165 -3.77 -0.67 13.68
N LEU A 166 -2.51 -0.99 13.36
CA LEU A 166 -1.62 -0.09 12.63
C LEU A 166 -2.08 0.12 11.19
N LEU A 167 -2.50 -0.95 10.50
CA LEU A 167 -3.05 -0.87 9.14
C LEU A 167 -4.27 0.04 9.10
N THR A 168 -5.21 -0.13 10.03
CA THR A 168 -6.41 0.71 10.13
C THR A 168 -6.08 2.16 10.47
N LYS A 169 -5.09 2.39 11.35
CA LYS A 169 -4.69 3.74 11.79
C LYS A 169 -4.00 4.54 10.68
N TYR A 170 -3.09 3.93 9.94
CA TYR A 170 -2.20 4.65 9.04
C TYR A 170 -2.49 4.45 7.55
N ASN A 171 -3.15 3.35 7.19
CA ASN A 171 -3.28 2.94 5.79
C ASN A 171 -4.74 2.79 5.34
N LYS A 172 -5.70 3.29 6.15
CA LYS A 172 -7.14 3.13 5.95
C LYS A 172 -7.64 3.50 4.55
N PHE A 173 -7.05 4.50 3.93
CA PHE A 173 -7.48 5.05 2.63
C PHE A 173 -6.40 4.97 1.55
N MET A 174 -5.47 4.02 1.67
CA MET A 174 -4.51 3.78 0.60
C MET A 174 -5.22 3.32 -0.68
N PRO A 175 -4.80 3.79 -1.88
CA PRO A 175 -5.50 3.53 -3.15
C PRO A 175 -5.28 2.12 -3.71
N VAL A 176 -4.56 1.27 -3.00
CA VAL A 176 -4.35 -0.14 -3.34
C VAL A 176 -4.95 -1.00 -2.22
N PRO A 177 -5.76 -2.03 -2.54
CA PRO A 177 -6.29 -2.93 -1.52
C PRO A 177 -5.18 -3.60 -0.71
N ILE A 178 -5.33 -3.61 0.61
CA ILE A 178 -4.40 -4.23 1.55
C ILE A 178 -5.07 -5.46 2.14
N LYS A 179 -4.56 -6.64 1.77
CA LYS A 179 -5.03 -7.92 2.27
C LYS A 179 -4.25 -8.29 3.52
N PHE A 180 -4.98 -8.61 4.58
CA PHE A 180 -4.40 -9.16 5.80
C PHE A 180 -5.23 -10.32 6.33
N GLY A 181 -4.86 -11.54 5.95
CA GLY A 181 -5.58 -12.76 6.27
C GLY A 181 -6.83 -12.96 5.43
N THR A 182 -7.77 -13.72 5.97
CA THR A 182 -9.06 -14.06 5.36
C THR A 182 -10.18 -13.91 6.38
N LYS A 183 -11.41 -13.69 5.89
CA LYS A 183 -12.62 -13.65 6.71
C LYS A 183 -13.71 -14.55 6.14
N GLU A 184 -14.56 -15.12 7.01
CA GLU A 184 -15.76 -15.83 6.59
C GLU A 184 -16.89 -14.82 6.34
N ILE A 185 -17.54 -14.92 5.21
CA ILE A 185 -18.79 -14.24 4.90
C ILE A 185 -19.90 -15.27 4.77
N THR A 186 -21.09 -14.93 5.27
CA THR A 186 -22.27 -15.77 5.12
C THR A 186 -23.16 -15.14 4.08
N ASN A 187 -23.26 -15.79 2.93
CA ASN A 187 -24.17 -15.40 1.85
C ASN A 187 -25.47 -16.18 1.96
N LYS A 188 -26.61 -15.49 1.93
CA LYS A 188 -27.91 -16.11 1.84
C LYS A 188 -28.28 -16.32 0.37
N VAL A 189 -28.41 -17.57 -0.05
CA VAL A 189 -28.76 -17.93 -1.41
C VAL A 189 -30.11 -18.66 -1.42
N GLY A 190 -31.05 -18.13 -2.18
CA GLY A 190 -32.45 -18.66 -2.29
C GLY A 190 -33.49 -17.57 -2.08
N LYS A 191 -34.76 -17.89 -2.29
CA LYS A 191 -35.92 -17.00 -2.01
C LYS A 191 -36.90 -17.74 -1.13
N GLY A 192 -37.41 -17.09 -0.07
CA GLY A 192 -38.40 -17.64 0.84
C GLY A 192 -37.91 -18.82 1.64
N ASP A 193 -38.75 -19.83 1.90
CA ASP A 193 -38.44 -20.99 2.76
C ASP A 193 -37.27 -21.88 2.29
N SER A 194 -36.65 -21.56 1.15
CA SER A 194 -35.47 -22.25 0.61
C SER A 194 -34.17 -21.47 0.78
N GLU A 195 -34.12 -20.46 1.63
CA GLU A 195 -32.90 -19.74 1.96
C GLU A 195 -31.87 -20.67 2.60
N LYS A 196 -30.71 -20.80 1.97
CA LYS A 196 -29.56 -21.53 2.52
C LYS A 196 -28.43 -20.52 2.81
N GLU A 197 -27.86 -20.62 4.00
CA GLU A 197 -26.66 -19.89 4.35
C GLU A 197 -25.44 -20.66 3.80
N ILE A 198 -24.68 -20.02 2.94
CA ILE A 198 -23.42 -20.53 2.41
C ILE A 198 -22.31 -19.70 3.02
N LYS A 199 -21.42 -20.35 3.74
CA LYS A 199 -20.20 -19.73 4.26
C LYS A 199 -19.11 -19.77 3.19
N GLU A 200 -18.53 -18.63 2.90
CA GLU A 200 -17.44 -18.48 1.96
C GLU A 200 -16.28 -17.77 2.64
N THR A 201 -15.07 -18.29 2.42
CA THR A 201 -13.84 -17.64 2.93
C THR A 201 -13.33 -16.69 1.84
N VAL A 202 -13.23 -15.41 2.15
CA VAL A 202 -12.74 -14.37 1.26
C VAL A 202 -11.52 -13.68 1.84
N ASP A 203 -10.75 -13.01 0.98
CA ASP A 203 -9.64 -12.16 1.43
C ASP A 203 -10.15 -11.04 2.33
N ASP A 204 -9.47 -10.82 3.45
CA ASP A 204 -9.79 -9.71 4.34
C ASP A 204 -9.03 -8.45 3.92
N ILE A 205 -9.74 -7.56 3.22
CA ILE A 205 -9.23 -6.24 2.80
C ILE A 205 -9.47 -5.26 3.95
N ILE A 206 -8.39 -4.69 4.49
CA ILE A 206 -8.42 -3.86 5.69
C ILE A 206 -8.73 -2.40 5.41
N ASN A 207 -8.40 -1.90 4.24
CA ASN A 207 -8.54 -0.50 3.87
C ASN A 207 -9.70 -0.26 2.90
N ASN A 208 -10.08 1.00 2.75
CA ASN A 208 -11.01 1.46 1.73
C ASN A 208 -10.24 2.19 0.61
N PRO A 209 -9.94 1.53 -0.52
CA PRO A 209 -9.18 2.13 -1.61
C PRO A 209 -9.97 3.15 -2.44
N ASN A 210 -11.28 3.25 -2.24
CA ASN A 210 -12.19 4.14 -2.97
C ASN A 210 -13.07 4.95 -2.01
N PRO A 211 -12.47 5.79 -1.13
CA PRO A 211 -13.23 6.61 -0.19
C PRO A 211 -14.12 7.64 -0.91
N ALA A 212 -15.10 8.17 -0.21
CA ALA A 212 -16.12 9.04 -0.79
C ALA A 212 -15.55 10.25 -1.56
N TRP A 213 -14.44 10.83 -1.10
CA TRP A 213 -13.81 11.98 -1.76
C TRP A 213 -13.17 11.69 -3.13
N THR A 214 -12.97 10.40 -3.49
CA THR A 214 -12.46 10.00 -4.81
C THR A 214 -13.56 9.83 -5.85
N LYS A 215 -14.83 9.89 -5.44
CA LYS A 215 -16.00 9.72 -6.29
C LYS A 215 -16.54 11.09 -6.71
N THR A 216 -17.32 11.12 -7.80
CA THR A 216 -18.01 12.35 -8.16
C THR A 216 -19.23 12.56 -7.24
N PRO A 217 -19.61 13.82 -6.91
CA PRO A 217 -20.78 14.07 -6.05
C PRO A 217 -22.07 13.43 -6.58
N SER A 218 -22.22 13.32 -7.90
CA SER A 218 -23.37 12.67 -8.53
C SER A 218 -23.50 11.17 -8.28
N ASP A 219 -22.40 10.51 -7.92
CA ASP A 219 -22.32 9.07 -7.68
C ASP A 219 -22.56 8.70 -6.21
N LEU A 220 -22.79 9.71 -5.36
CA LEU A 220 -23.00 9.55 -3.93
C LEU A 220 -24.39 10.06 -3.54
N ASP A 221 -25.12 9.21 -2.85
CA ASP A 221 -26.37 9.59 -2.18
C ASP A 221 -26.12 10.00 -0.71
N GLU A 222 -27.16 10.47 -0.03
CA GLU A 222 -27.09 10.88 1.38
C GLU A 222 -26.64 9.72 2.29
N ASN A 223 -27.06 8.49 1.99
CA ASN A 223 -26.68 7.31 2.78
C ASN A 223 -25.20 7.01 2.65
N ALA A 224 -24.62 7.13 1.44
CA ALA A 224 -23.19 6.94 1.21
C ALA A 224 -22.34 7.94 2.02
N TYR A 225 -22.77 9.19 2.16
CA TYR A 225 -22.09 10.17 3.03
C TYR A 225 -22.22 9.82 4.51
N LYS A 226 -23.36 9.33 4.96
CA LYS A 226 -23.56 8.89 6.36
C LYS A 226 -22.72 7.67 6.68
N GLU A 227 -22.66 6.68 5.77
CA GLU A 227 -21.81 5.50 5.92
C GLU A 227 -20.34 5.89 5.99
N PHE A 228 -19.91 6.79 5.10
CA PHE A 228 -18.54 7.29 5.11
C PHE A 228 -18.21 8.08 6.39
N TYR A 229 -19.15 8.85 6.91
CA TYR A 229 -18.99 9.53 8.21
C TYR A 229 -18.82 8.53 9.36
N ARG A 230 -19.63 7.47 9.40
CA ARG A 230 -19.50 6.38 10.39
C ARG A 230 -18.16 5.63 10.25
N GLU A 231 -17.69 5.46 9.02
CA GLU A 231 -16.37 4.91 8.77
C GLU A 231 -15.26 5.79 9.34
N LEU A 232 -15.34 7.11 9.17
CA LEU A 232 -14.36 8.06 9.73
C LEU A 232 -14.40 8.13 11.25
N TYR A 233 -15.59 8.11 11.82
CA TYR A 233 -15.86 8.32 13.24
C TYR A 233 -16.68 7.17 13.86
N PRO A 234 -16.11 5.97 13.97
CA PRO A 234 -16.85 4.76 14.39
C PRO A 234 -17.40 4.82 15.82
N MET A 235 -16.86 5.72 16.65
CA MET A 235 -17.30 5.93 18.04
C MET A 235 -18.34 7.04 18.20
N GLN A 236 -18.71 7.74 17.11
CA GLN A 236 -19.75 8.74 17.11
C GLN A 236 -21.07 8.15 16.63
N PHE A 237 -22.09 8.18 17.49
CA PHE A 237 -23.41 7.62 17.20
C PHE A 237 -24.36 8.65 16.59
N GLU A 238 -24.03 9.96 16.68
CA GLU A 238 -24.80 11.02 16.08
C GLU A 238 -24.53 11.14 14.59
N GLU A 239 -25.58 11.40 13.82
CA GLU A 239 -25.41 11.64 12.38
C GLU A 239 -24.91 13.08 12.11
N PRO A 240 -24.16 13.30 11.02
CA PRO A 240 -23.74 14.64 10.65
C PRO A 240 -24.96 15.48 10.28
N LEU A 241 -24.94 16.75 10.66
CA LEU A 241 -26.02 17.69 10.35
C LEU A 241 -26.12 17.96 8.84
N PHE A 242 -24.99 17.99 8.16
CA PHE A 242 -24.89 18.15 6.71
C PHE A 242 -23.53 17.67 6.22
N SER A 243 -23.42 17.43 4.91
CA SER A 243 -22.16 17.11 4.23
C SER A 243 -21.91 18.09 3.10
N ILE A 244 -20.64 18.48 2.91
CA ILE A 244 -20.19 19.29 1.78
C ILE A 244 -19.10 18.53 1.05
N HIS A 245 -19.36 18.19 -0.21
CA HIS A 245 -18.38 17.53 -1.06
C HIS A 245 -17.65 18.58 -1.89
N LEU A 246 -16.35 18.74 -1.62
CA LEU A 246 -15.47 19.65 -2.32
C LEU A 246 -14.47 18.87 -3.16
N ASN A 247 -14.53 19.00 -4.48
CA ASN A 247 -13.51 18.53 -5.39
C ASN A 247 -12.41 19.59 -5.51
N LEU A 248 -11.44 19.53 -4.59
CA LEU A 248 -10.30 20.44 -4.60
C LEU A 248 -9.14 19.81 -5.38
N SER A 249 -8.75 20.43 -6.49
CA SER A 249 -7.46 20.13 -7.10
C SER A 249 -6.34 20.84 -6.34
N LEU A 250 -5.10 20.32 -6.42
CA LEU A 250 -3.91 20.94 -5.84
C LEU A 250 -3.71 22.39 -6.31
N ILE A 251 -4.19 22.75 -7.51
CA ILE A 251 -4.18 24.12 -8.06
C ILE A 251 -5.02 25.05 -7.18
N HIS A 252 -6.16 24.60 -6.64
CA HIS A 252 -7.02 25.41 -5.79
C HIS A 252 -6.45 25.61 -4.37
N ILE A 253 -5.53 24.75 -3.94
CA ILE A 253 -4.86 24.86 -2.63
C ILE A 253 -3.68 25.83 -2.70
N SER A 254 -3.05 25.99 -3.86
CA SER A 254 -1.86 26.83 -4.04
C SER A 254 -2.15 28.30 -4.36
N GLU A 255 -3.39 28.67 -4.69
CA GLU A 255 -3.81 30.06 -4.85
C GLU A 255 -4.73 30.47 -3.69
N PRO A 256 -4.19 31.16 -2.65
CA PRO A 256 -5.05 31.87 -1.73
C PRO A 256 -5.74 32.97 -2.54
N THR A 257 -7.05 32.83 -2.74
CA THR A 257 -7.86 33.91 -3.33
C THR A 257 -7.68 35.17 -2.47
N ARG A 258 -6.81 36.08 -2.88
CA ARG A 258 -6.87 37.47 -2.46
C ARG A 258 -8.19 38.03 -3.00
N ARG A 259 -9.26 37.91 -2.25
CA ARG A 259 -10.36 38.84 -2.37
C ARG A 259 -9.84 40.16 -1.85
N VAL A 260 -9.51 41.05 -2.76
CA VAL A 260 -9.41 42.47 -2.49
C VAL A 260 -10.83 42.92 -2.17
N LEU A 261 -11.03 43.36 -0.93
CA LEU A 261 -12.21 44.15 -0.54
C LEU A 261 -12.12 45.51 -1.19
#